data_418aa93a80b050708ea1864af1fc41ed
#
_entry.id   418aa93a80b050708ea1864af1fc41ed
#
_cell.length_a   1.000
_cell.length_b   1.000
_cell.length_c   1.000
_cell.angle_alpha   90.00
_cell.angle_beta   90.00
_cell.angle_gamma   90.00
#
_symmetry.space_group_name_H-M   'P 1'
#
loop_
_entity.id
_entity.type
_entity.pdbx_description
1 polymer ?
#
loop_
_entity_poly.entity_id
_entity_poly.type
_entity_poly.pdbx_seq_one_letter_code
_entity_poly.pdbx_strand_id
1 'polypeptide(L)'
;MRAVGIILAGGNSRKMKELTSRRAAAAMPVAGSYRAIDFTLSNMTNSHIQKVAVLTQYNARSLNEHLNSSKWWDFGRKQGGLYVFTPTITDDNGYWYRGTADAIYQNLDFLRRCHEPYVIITSGDAVYKMDYNKVLEYHIAKKADITVVCKELGAGEDATRFGTVKMNESCRIEEFEEKPMIARSQTISTGIYVIRRRLLIDLVEQCAEEERHDFVNDILILSLIHI
;
A
#
# COMPACT_ATOMS: atom_id res chain seq x y z
N MET A 1 3.40 13.26 -14.12
CA MET A 1 2.27 13.42 -13.17
C MET A 1 2.83 13.40 -11.76
N ARG A 2 2.11 13.94 -10.76
CA ARG A 2 2.66 14.03 -9.39
C ARG A 2 1.84 13.16 -8.45
N ALA A 3 2.49 12.19 -7.82
CA ALA A 3 1.91 11.36 -6.77
C ALA A 3 2.87 11.25 -5.58
N VAL A 4 2.33 10.94 -4.42
CA VAL A 4 3.07 10.52 -3.24
C VAL A 4 2.89 9.02 -3.05
N GLY A 5 3.93 8.31 -2.64
CA GLY A 5 3.89 6.88 -2.35
C GLY A 5 3.65 6.61 -0.88
N ILE A 6 2.80 5.63 -0.57
CA ILE A 6 2.68 5.01 0.75
C ILE A 6 2.99 3.53 0.59
N ILE A 7 3.98 3.04 1.33
CA ILE A 7 4.35 1.63 1.35
C ILE A 7 3.96 1.04 2.71
N LEU A 8 3.01 0.12 2.71
CA LEU A 8 2.58 -0.61 3.89
C LEU A 8 3.56 -1.76 4.16
N ALA A 9 4.35 -1.63 5.20
CA ALA A 9 5.41 -2.58 5.58
C ALA A 9 5.33 -3.03 7.05
N GLY A 10 4.17 -2.82 7.68
CA GLY A 10 3.93 -3.12 9.10
C GLY A 10 3.41 -4.53 9.38
N GLY A 11 3.09 -5.31 8.35
CA GLY A 11 2.45 -6.60 8.48
C GLY A 11 3.33 -7.69 9.11
N ASN A 12 2.67 -8.59 9.88
CA ASN A 12 3.28 -9.81 10.40
C ASN A 12 2.89 -11.00 9.51
N SER A 13 3.82 -11.47 8.69
CA SER A 13 3.60 -12.62 7.80
C SER A 13 3.78 -13.94 8.54
N ARG A 14 2.77 -14.35 9.32
CA ARG A 14 2.77 -15.63 10.03
C ARG A 14 2.99 -16.84 9.10
N LYS A 15 2.63 -16.73 7.84
CA LYS A 15 2.80 -17.79 6.82
C LYS A 15 4.26 -18.08 6.50
N MET A 16 5.17 -17.13 6.72
CA MET A 16 6.61 -17.29 6.47
C MET A 16 7.38 -17.85 7.68
N LYS A 17 6.69 -18.16 8.78
CA LYS A 17 7.21 -18.82 9.99
C LYS A 17 8.54 -18.22 10.47
N GLU A 18 9.60 -19.06 10.57
CA GLU A 18 10.91 -18.66 11.07
C GLU A 18 11.55 -17.52 10.27
N LEU A 19 11.26 -17.39 8.99
CA LEU A 19 11.82 -16.35 8.14
C LEU A 19 11.44 -14.94 8.60
N THR A 20 10.23 -14.78 9.16
CA THR A 20 9.72 -13.48 9.65
C THR A 20 9.68 -13.37 11.17
N SER A 21 10.18 -14.38 11.92
CA SER A 21 10.21 -14.35 13.38
C SER A 21 11.02 -13.19 13.95
N ARG A 22 12.06 -12.74 13.23
CA ARG A 22 12.98 -11.66 13.65
C ARG A 22 13.10 -10.51 12.65
N ARG A 23 12.37 -10.56 11.51
CA ARG A 23 12.44 -9.56 10.44
C ARG A 23 11.05 -9.28 9.87
N ALA A 24 10.80 -8.04 9.50
CA ALA A 24 9.63 -7.69 8.71
C ALA A 24 9.64 -8.43 7.36
N ALA A 25 8.47 -8.81 6.83
CA ALA A 25 8.37 -9.47 5.52
C ALA A 25 9.00 -8.61 4.41
N ALA A 26 8.82 -7.31 4.46
CA ALA A 26 9.43 -6.34 3.55
C ALA A 26 10.97 -6.31 3.58
N ALA A 27 11.59 -6.78 4.69
CA ALA A 27 13.04 -6.88 4.84
C ALA A 27 13.62 -8.24 4.44
N MET A 28 12.79 -9.15 3.89
CA MET A 28 13.26 -10.48 3.48
C MET A 28 14.22 -10.38 2.31
N PRO A 29 15.37 -11.09 2.36
CA PRO A 29 16.33 -11.14 1.26
C PRO A 29 15.73 -11.77 0.00
N VAL A 30 15.99 -11.15 -1.13
CA VAL A 30 15.61 -11.63 -2.46
C VAL A 30 16.86 -11.56 -3.36
N ALA A 31 17.14 -12.63 -4.10
CA ALA A 31 18.28 -12.70 -5.03
C ALA A 31 19.63 -12.25 -4.40
N GLY A 32 19.86 -12.60 -3.15
CA GLY A 32 21.12 -12.33 -2.42
C GLY A 32 21.15 -10.98 -1.74
N SER A 33 21.40 -9.90 -2.45
CA SER A 33 21.67 -8.57 -1.86
C SER A 33 20.44 -7.70 -1.69
N TYR A 34 19.36 -7.97 -2.42
CA TYR A 34 18.13 -7.18 -2.37
C TYR A 34 17.22 -7.60 -1.23
N ARG A 35 16.31 -6.71 -0.84
CA ARG A 35 15.17 -7.01 0.03
C ARG A 35 13.87 -6.82 -0.75
N ALA A 36 12.79 -7.43 -0.29
CA ALA A 36 11.50 -7.35 -0.99
C ALA A 36 11.07 -5.89 -1.25
N ILE A 37 11.24 -5.01 -0.27
CA ILE A 37 10.88 -3.58 -0.40
C ILE A 37 11.68 -2.83 -1.47
N ASP A 38 12.88 -3.29 -1.84
CA ASP A 38 13.74 -2.62 -2.83
C ASP A 38 13.07 -2.58 -4.21
N PHE A 39 12.27 -3.58 -4.54
CA PHE A 39 11.52 -3.63 -5.81
C PHE A 39 10.45 -2.54 -5.85
N THR A 40 9.70 -2.38 -4.76
CA THR A 40 8.68 -1.33 -4.66
C THR A 40 9.31 0.07 -4.67
N LEU A 41 10.39 0.29 -3.93
CA LEU A 41 11.11 1.55 -3.93
C LEU A 41 11.71 1.87 -5.30
N SER A 42 12.27 0.88 -5.99
CA SER A 42 12.78 1.03 -7.35
C SER A 42 11.66 1.38 -8.35
N ASN A 43 10.48 0.75 -8.22
CA ASN A 43 9.32 1.12 -9.04
C ASN A 43 8.87 2.57 -8.77
N MET A 44 8.87 3.03 -7.50
CA MET A 44 8.57 4.43 -7.14
C MET A 44 9.56 5.39 -7.79
N THR A 45 10.86 5.14 -7.63
CA THR A 45 11.91 5.98 -8.22
C THR A 45 11.84 6.02 -9.75
N ASN A 46 11.70 4.87 -10.39
CA ASN A 46 11.61 4.77 -11.85
C ASN A 46 10.34 5.44 -12.40
N SER A 47 9.30 5.56 -11.60
CA SER A 47 8.07 6.29 -11.93
C SER A 47 8.12 7.77 -11.49
N HIS A 48 9.28 8.28 -11.07
CA HIS A 48 9.50 9.65 -10.63
C HIS A 48 8.63 10.07 -9.43
N ILE A 49 8.25 9.14 -8.59
CA ILE A 49 7.56 9.41 -7.33
C ILE A 49 8.61 9.75 -6.28
N GLN A 50 8.78 11.03 -6.00
CA GLN A 50 9.89 11.54 -5.20
C GLN A 50 9.66 11.55 -3.69
N LYS A 51 8.39 11.53 -3.25
CA LYS A 51 8.02 11.47 -1.83
C LYS A 51 7.40 10.12 -1.53
N VAL A 52 8.01 9.37 -0.64
CA VAL A 52 7.54 8.03 -0.26
C VAL A 52 7.55 7.90 1.25
N ALA A 53 6.41 7.52 1.82
CA ALA A 53 6.26 7.11 3.21
C ALA A 53 6.25 5.59 3.32
N VAL A 54 7.06 5.04 4.20
CA VAL A 54 7.07 3.62 4.56
C VAL A 54 6.52 3.48 5.97
N LEU A 55 5.38 2.80 6.12
CA LEU A 55 4.73 2.58 7.40
C LEU A 55 5.17 1.21 7.94
N THR A 56 5.98 1.22 9.00
CA THR A 56 6.61 0.01 9.57
C THR A 56 6.09 -0.25 10.97
N GLN A 57 6.07 -1.52 11.39
CA GLN A 57 5.62 -1.90 12.73
C GLN A 57 6.34 -3.16 13.25
N TYR A 58 5.95 -4.36 12.78
CA TYR A 58 6.51 -5.61 13.24
C TYR A 58 7.95 -5.82 12.79
N ASN A 59 8.82 -6.20 13.74
CA ASN A 59 10.22 -6.54 13.49
C ASN A 59 10.95 -5.54 12.58
N ALA A 60 10.61 -4.24 12.71
CA ALA A 60 11.00 -3.19 11.79
C ALA A 60 12.48 -2.81 11.88
N ARG A 61 13.21 -3.20 12.93
CA ARG A 61 14.60 -2.75 13.17
C ARG A 61 15.50 -2.90 11.94
N SER A 62 15.61 -4.12 11.42
CA SER A 62 16.49 -4.38 10.27
C SER A 62 15.96 -3.76 8.96
N LEU A 63 14.64 -3.52 8.87
CA LEU A 63 14.03 -2.79 7.76
C LEU A 63 14.41 -1.30 7.84
N ASN A 64 14.25 -0.69 9.00
CA ASN A 64 14.58 0.73 9.21
C ASN A 64 16.08 1.00 9.01
N GLU A 65 16.96 0.11 9.48
CA GLU A 65 18.40 0.17 9.22
C GLU A 65 18.71 0.15 7.71
N HIS A 66 18.03 -0.69 6.94
CA HIS A 66 18.17 -0.75 5.50
C HIS A 66 17.68 0.52 4.80
N LEU A 67 16.53 1.04 5.21
CA LEU A 67 15.91 2.24 4.64
C LEU A 67 16.69 3.52 4.95
N ASN A 68 17.42 3.58 6.06
CA ASN A 68 18.30 4.72 6.40
C ASN A 68 19.38 4.96 5.35
N SER A 69 19.76 3.96 4.58
CA SER A 69 20.68 4.09 3.45
C SER A 69 19.94 4.51 2.16
N SER A 70 19.20 5.61 2.22
CA SER A 70 18.35 6.13 1.11
C SER A 70 19.10 6.46 -0.20
N LYS A 71 20.41 6.36 -0.20
CA LYS A 71 21.29 6.67 -1.37
C LYS A 71 20.97 5.83 -2.61
N TRP A 72 20.47 4.61 -2.44
CA TRP A 72 20.23 3.68 -3.52
C TRP A 72 19.04 4.05 -4.42
N TRP A 73 18.09 4.83 -3.90
CA TRP A 73 16.84 5.17 -4.60
C TRP A 73 16.70 6.65 -4.94
N ASP A 74 17.76 7.46 -4.78
CA ASP A 74 17.80 8.91 -5.11
C ASP A 74 16.65 9.74 -4.45
N PHE A 75 16.23 9.36 -3.25
CA PHE A 75 15.24 10.13 -2.47
C PHE A 75 15.86 11.34 -1.72
N GLY A 76 17.16 11.59 -1.87
CA GLY A 76 17.88 12.65 -1.16
C GLY A 76 17.74 14.05 -1.74
N ARG A 77 16.84 14.30 -2.68
CA ARG A 77 16.68 15.60 -3.35
C ARG A 77 15.90 16.60 -2.49
N LYS A 78 16.10 17.91 -2.74
CA LYS A 78 15.47 19.02 -1.99
C LYS A 78 13.95 18.99 -1.91
N GLN A 79 13.27 18.36 -2.87
CA GLN A 79 11.80 18.32 -2.98
C GLN A 79 11.20 16.94 -2.78
N GLY A 80 11.99 15.94 -2.40
CA GLY A 80 11.57 14.57 -2.19
C GLY A 80 11.90 14.07 -0.80
N GLY A 81 11.83 12.76 -0.60
CA GLY A 81 12.26 12.10 0.62
C GLY A 81 11.67 10.71 0.79
N LEU A 82 12.46 9.86 1.44
CA LEU A 82 12.00 8.60 1.99
C LEU A 82 11.74 8.83 3.48
N TYR A 83 10.48 8.72 3.88
CA TYR A 83 10.02 8.91 5.25
C TYR A 83 9.65 7.56 5.84
N VAL A 84 10.27 7.20 6.95
CA VAL A 84 9.97 5.94 7.65
C VAL A 84 9.20 6.27 8.92
N PHE A 85 7.97 5.80 8.99
CA PHE A 85 7.09 6.00 10.13
C PHE A 85 6.88 4.71 10.91
N THR A 86 7.00 4.82 12.21
CA THR A 86 6.66 3.77 13.18
C THR A 86 5.52 4.27 14.05
N PRO A 87 4.75 3.38 14.70
CA PRO A 87 3.77 3.79 15.70
C PRO A 87 4.44 4.68 16.74
N THR A 88 3.80 5.80 17.06
CA THR A 88 4.30 6.77 18.04
C THR A 88 3.29 6.87 19.18
N ILE A 89 3.77 6.76 20.41
CA ILE A 89 2.96 7.01 21.59
C ILE A 89 2.80 8.52 21.73
N THR A 90 1.56 8.97 21.80
CA THR A 90 1.16 10.36 22.09
C THR A 90 0.16 10.37 23.24
N ASP A 91 -0.21 11.52 23.73
CA ASP A 91 -1.24 11.65 24.78
C ASP A 91 -2.60 11.08 24.33
N ASP A 92 -2.89 11.17 23.01
CA ASP A 92 -4.13 10.69 22.40
C ASP A 92 -4.04 9.26 21.86
N ASN A 93 -2.83 8.69 21.71
CA ASN A 93 -2.63 7.38 21.12
C ASN A 93 -1.47 6.62 21.79
N GLY A 94 -1.83 5.60 22.55
CA GLY A 94 -0.89 4.68 23.22
C GLY A 94 -0.71 3.33 22.51
N TYR A 95 -1.20 3.18 21.28
CA TYR A 95 -1.33 1.89 20.61
C TYR A 95 -0.44 1.75 19.37
N TRP A 96 -0.18 0.50 19.02
CA TRP A 96 0.33 0.11 17.72
C TRP A 96 -0.72 0.43 16.64
N TYR A 97 -0.30 0.45 15.36
CA TYR A 97 -1.28 0.52 14.27
C TYR A 97 -2.24 -0.66 14.38
N ARG A 98 -3.53 -0.38 14.54
CA ARG A 98 -4.59 -1.39 14.68
C ARG A 98 -4.95 -2.04 13.34
N GLY A 99 -4.58 -1.40 12.23
CA GLY A 99 -4.80 -1.87 10.87
C GLY A 99 -4.15 -0.95 9.85
N THR A 100 -4.36 -1.25 8.57
CA THR A 100 -3.74 -0.53 7.46
C THR A 100 -4.31 0.88 7.27
N ALA A 101 -5.59 1.11 7.52
CA ALA A 101 -6.20 2.44 7.53
C ALA A 101 -5.72 3.26 8.73
N ASP A 102 -5.64 2.65 9.92
CA ASP A 102 -5.15 3.30 11.12
C ASP A 102 -3.67 3.71 10.98
N ALA A 103 -2.85 2.90 10.32
CA ALA A 103 -1.47 3.27 10.02
C ALA A 103 -1.36 4.54 9.15
N ILE A 104 -2.27 4.70 8.18
CA ILE A 104 -2.34 5.93 7.38
C ILE A 104 -2.87 7.09 8.22
N TYR A 105 -3.90 6.86 9.05
CA TYR A 105 -4.51 7.86 9.91
C TYR A 105 -3.50 8.48 10.88
N GLN A 106 -2.74 7.68 11.61
CA GLN A 106 -1.73 8.16 12.54
C GLN A 106 -0.61 8.99 11.86
N ASN A 107 -0.50 8.92 10.53
CA ASN A 107 0.49 9.66 9.73
C ASN A 107 -0.14 10.66 8.76
N LEU A 108 -1.40 11.08 8.98
CA LEU A 108 -2.13 12.00 8.10
C LEU A 108 -1.42 13.34 7.90
N ASP A 109 -0.68 13.83 8.87
CA ASP A 109 0.07 15.08 8.76
C ASP A 109 1.09 15.04 7.63
N PHE A 110 1.65 13.88 7.31
CA PHE A 110 2.50 13.71 6.14
C PHE A 110 1.69 14.01 4.85
N LEU A 111 0.51 13.42 4.70
CA LEU A 111 -0.35 13.63 3.54
C LEU A 111 -0.88 15.07 3.45
N ARG A 112 -1.23 15.68 4.58
CA ARG A 112 -1.70 17.08 4.64
C ARG A 112 -0.64 18.08 4.17
N ARG A 113 0.65 17.81 4.45
CA ARG A 113 1.80 18.62 4.00
C ARG A 113 2.19 18.35 2.55
N CYS A 114 1.69 17.29 1.92
CA CYS A 114 1.95 16.99 0.52
C CYS A 114 1.08 17.86 -0.40
N HIS A 115 1.64 18.20 -1.57
CA HIS A 115 0.94 18.97 -2.62
C HIS A 115 0.56 18.11 -3.83
N GLU A 116 1.03 16.89 -3.88
CA GLU A 116 0.75 15.92 -4.92
C GLU A 116 -0.74 15.53 -4.87
N PRO A 117 -1.46 15.54 -6.02
CA PRO A 117 -2.90 15.31 -6.03
C PRO A 117 -3.30 13.85 -5.80
N TYR A 118 -2.38 12.91 -6.07
CA TYR A 118 -2.64 11.48 -6.01
C TYR A 118 -1.74 10.78 -5.00
N VAL A 119 -2.24 9.67 -4.45
CA VAL A 119 -1.50 8.76 -3.58
C VAL A 119 -1.47 7.39 -4.23
N ILE A 120 -0.30 6.76 -4.24
CA ILE A 120 -0.13 5.35 -4.60
C ILE A 120 0.14 4.60 -3.31
N ILE A 121 -0.74 3.66 -3.00
CA ILE A 121 -0.61 2.78 -1.83
C ILE A 121 -0.18 1.41 -2.34
N THR A 122 0.83 0.81 -1.72
CA THR A 122 1.33 -0.52 -2.08
C THR A 122 1.90 -1.26 -0.88
N SER A 123 2.05 -2.59 -1.00
CA SER A 123 2.75 -3.40 0.00
C SER A 123 4.27 -3.38 -0.22
N GLY A 124 5.03 -3.46 0.87
CA GLY A 124 6.49 -3.52 0.85
C GLY A 124 7.05 -4.95 0.72
N ASP A 125 6.22 -5.99 0.76
CA ASP A 125 6.64 -7.38 0.74
C ASP A 125 6.42 -8.10 -0.60
N ALA A 126 5.86 -7.41 -1.59
CA ALA A 126 5.63 -7.94 -2.92
C ALA A 126 6.80 -7.62 -3.87
N VAL A 127 7.22 -8.64 -4.65
CA VAL A 127 8.31 -8.52 -5.62
C VAL A 127 7.73 -8.46 -7.03
N TYR A 128 7.82 -7.29 -7.66
CA TYR A 128 7.28 -7.05 -9.00
C TYR A 128 7.98 -5.87 -9.68
N LYS A 129 7.80 -5.74 -10.99
CA LYS A 129 8.23 -4.58 -11.79
C LYS A 129 7.00 -3.89 -12.36
N MET A 130 6.86 -2.59 -12.11
CA MET A 130 5.72 -1.80 -12.59
C MET A 130 6.12 -0.35 -12.84
N ASP A 131 5.52 0.24 -13.87
CA ASP A 131 5.54 1.68 -14.11
C ASP A 131 4.24 2.28 -13.59
N TYR A 132 4.32 2.96 -12.45
CA TYR A 132 3.16 3.60 -11.84
C TYR A 132 2.61 4.79 -12.63
N ASN A 133 3.38 5.38 -13.57
CA ASN A 133 2.85 6.43 -14.42
C ASN A 133 1.70 5.90 -15.29
N LYS A 134 1.81 4.68 -15.81
CA LYS A 134 0.74 4.05 -16.60
C LYS A 134 -0.54 3.86 -15.78
N VAL A 135 -0.40 3.50 -14.51
CA VAL A 135 -1.56 3.36 -13.59
C VAL A 135 -2.20 4.71 -13.30
N LEU A 136 -1.37 5.75 -13.07
CA LEU A 136 -1.84 7.13 -12.88
C LEU A 136 -2.54 7.69 -14.13
N GLU A 137 -1.98 7.46 -15.32
CA GLU A 137 -2.59 7.84 -16.60
C GLU A 137 -3.97 7.21 -16.75
N TYR A 138 -4.07 5.92 -16.49
CA TYR A 138 -5.34 5.21 -16.52
C TYR A 138 -6.34 5.78 -15.50
N HIS A 139 -5.93 5.98 -14.25
CA HIS A 139 -6.74 6.56 -13.18
C HIS A 139 -7.35 7.91 -13.59
N ILE A 140 -6.53 8.79 -14.18
CA ILE A 140 -6.94 10.11 -14.63
C ILE A 140 -7.88 10.01 -15.83
N ALA A 141 -7.56 9.19 -16.82
CA ALA A 141 -8.36 8.99 -18.02
C ALA A 141 -9.76 8.47 -17.70
N LYS A 142 -9.85 7.55 -16.73
CA LYS A 142 -11.13 7.01 -16.25
C LYS A 142 -11.85 7.91 -15.28
N LYS A 143 -11.23 9.01 -14.83
CA LYS A 143 -11.77 9.91 -13.78
C LYS A 143 -12.17 9.14 -12.52
N ALA A 144 -11.44 8.08 -12.22
CA ALA A 144 -11.74 7.19 -11.12
C ALA A 144 -11.49 7.86 -9.76
N ASP A 145 -12.23 7.47 -8.74
CA ASP A 145 -11.98 7.86 -7.37
C ASP A 145 -10.90 6.97 -6.74
N ILE A 146 -11.01 5.65 -6.98
CA ILE A 146 -10.02 4.66 -6.60
C ILE A 146 -9.73 3.76 -7.80
N THR A 147 -8.47 3.49 -8.06
CA THR A 147 -8.03 2.49 -9.05
C THR A 147 -7.31 1.36 -8.34
N VAL A 148 -7.70 0.15 -8.59
CA VAL A 148 -7.08 -1.08 -8.07
C VAL A 148 -6.32 -1.76 -9.19
N VAL A 149 -5.05 -2.10 -8.95
CA VAL A 149 -4.29 -2.91 -9.91
C VAL A 149 -4.63 -4.38 -9.68
N CYS A 150 -5.18 -5.00 -10.70
CA CYS A 150 -5.59 -6.39 -10.67
C CYS A 150 -4.70 -7.28 -11.55
N LYS A 151 -4.68 -8.57 -11.25
CA LYS A 151 -4.05 -9.62 -12.05
C LYS A 151 -5.02 -10.78 -12.20
N GLU A 152 -5.11 -11.32 -13.40
CA GLU A 152 -5.79 -12.58 -13.64
C GLU A 152 -4.83 -13.74 -13.32
N LEU A 153 -5.24 -14.65 -12.47
CA LEU A 153 -4.49 -15.85 -12.11
C LEU A 153 -4.67 -16.93 -13.16
N GLY A 154 -3.65 -17.76 -13.32
CA GLY A 154 -3.71 -18.92 -14.19
C GLY A 154 -4.63 -20.03 -13.63
N ALA A 155 -5.02 -20.96 -14.52
CA ALA A 155 -5.79 -22.11 -14.11
C ALA A 155 -5.04 -22.95 -13.06
N GLY A 156 -5.67 -23.19 -11.90
CA GLY A 156 -5.09 -23.95 -10.78
C GLY A 156 -4.35 -23.12 -9.73
N GLU A 157 -4.22 -21.80 -9.90
CA GLU A 157 -3.74 -20.93 -8.83
C GLU A 157 -4.84 -20.61 -7.82
N ASP A 158 -4.49 -20.57 -6.53
CA ASP A 158 -5.44 -20.36 -5.44
C ASP A 158 -5.70 -18.85 -5.22
N ALA A 159 -6.84 -18.37 -5.72
CA ALA A 159 -7.28 -16.99 -5.57
C ALA A 159 -7.81 -16.67 -4.15
N THR A 160 -8.14 -17.64 -3.32
CA THR A 160 -8.69 -17.42 -1.96
C THR A 160 -7.71 -16.70 -1.02
N ARG A 161 -6.44 -16.64 -1.39
CA ARG A 161 -5.37 -15.99 -0.62
C ARG A 161 -5.34 -14.48 -0.79
N PHE A 162 -6.08 -13.94 -1.74
CA PHE A 162 -6.07 -12.55 -2.18
C PHE A 162 -7.46 -11.94 -2.10
N GLY A 163 -7.55 -10.64 -2.21
CA GLY A 163 -8.80 -9.97 -2.53
C GLY A 163 -9.21 -10.32 -3.96
N THR A 164 -10.39 -10.92 -4.15
CA THR A 164 -10.91 -11.25 -5.47
C THR A 164 -11.81 -10.14 -5.99
N VAL A 165 -11.74 -9.90 -7.30
CA VAL A 165 -12.39 -8.76 -7.95
C VAL A 165 -13.25 -9.26 -9.11
N LYS A 166 -14.48 -8.77 -9.19
CA LYS A 166 -15.33 -8.91 -10.38
C LYS A 166 -15.54 -7.56 -11.02
N MET A 167 -15.29 -7.48 -12.31
CA MET A 167 -15.38 -6.25 -13.10
C MET A 167 -16.33 -6.42 -14.27
N ASN A 168 -16.97 -5.32 -14.68
CA ASN A 168 -17.71 -5.26 -15.94
C ASN A 168 -16.76 -4.99 -17.14
N GLU A 169 -17.34 -4.95 -18.34
CA GLU A 169 -16.60 -4.70 -19.59
C GLU A 169 -15.86 -3.36 -19.64
N SER A 170 -16.29 -2.38 -18.87
CA SER A 170 -15.62 -1.07 -18.77
C SER A 170 -14.48 -1.04 -17.72
N CYS A 171 -14.17 -2.20 -17.13
CA CYS A 171 -13.21 -2.36 -16.03
C CYS A 171 -13.62 -1.63 -14.73
N ARG A 172 -14.92 -1.42 -14.52
CA ARG A 172 -15.45 -0.95 -13.23
C ARG A 172 -15.65 -2.15 -12.31
N ILE A 173 -15.16 -2.05 -11.09
CA ILE A 173 -15.32 -3.10 -10.07
C ILE A 173 -16.79 -3.11 -9.63
N GLU A 174 -17.40 -4.29 -9.67
CA GLU A 174 -18.78 -4.54 -9.23
C GLU A 174 -18.80 -5.26 -7.89
N GLU A 175 -17.86 -6.20 -7.68
CA GLU A 175 -17.74 -6.94 -6.43
C GLU A 175 -16.26 -7.04 -6.03
N PHE A 176 -16.01 -6.90 -4.75
CA PHE A 176 -14.69 -7.11 -4.13
C PHE A 176 -14.86 -7.94 -2.86
N GLU A 177 -14.19 -9.09 -2.78
CA GLU A 177 -14.20 -9.96 -1.61
C GLU A 177 -12.78 -10.17 -1.10
N GLU A 178 -12.49 -9.76 0.13
CA GLU A 178 -11.16 -9.94 0.74
C GLU A 178 -10.98 -11.36 1.26
N LYS A 179 -10.07 -12.12 0.66
CA LYS A 179 -9.72 -13.50 1.04
C LYS A 179 -10.95 -14.40 1.26
N PRO A 180 -11.82 -14.57 0.24
CA PRO A 180 -13.03 -15.37 0.37
C PRO A 180 -12.72 -16.82 0.67
N MET A 181 -13.61 -17.51 1.36
CA MET A 181 -13.47 -18.96 1.58
C MET A 181 -13.57 -19.76 0.26
N ILE A 182 -14.36 -19.25 -0.70
CA ILE A 182 -14.50 -19.79 -2.06
C ILE A 182 -14.38 -18.61 -3.02
N ALA A 183 -13.34 -18.63 -3.85
CA ALA A 183 -13.13 -17.58 -4.84
C ALA A 183 -14.11 -17.74 -6.02
N ARG A 184 -14.88 -16.68 -6.29
CA ARG A 184 -15.82 -16.61 -7.41
C ARG A 184 -15.18 -16.00 -8.67
N SER A 185 -14.01 -15.41 -8.53
CA SER A 185 -13.26 -14.79 -9.62
C SER A 185 -11.79 -15.21 -9.54
N GLN A 186 -11.14 -15.37 -10.70
CA GLN A 186 -9.69 -15.56 -10.81
C GLN A 186 -8.93 -14.21 -10.93
N THR A 187 -9.64 -13.11 -11.04
CA THR A 187 -9.03 -11.78 -11.00
C THR A 187 -8.82 -11.37 -9.54
N ILE A 188 -7.57 -11.09 -9.21
CA ILE A 188 -7.16 -10.72 -7.85
C ILE A 188 -6.66 -9.28 -7.77
N SER A 189 -6.84 -8.64 -6.62
CA SER A 189 -6.16 -7.40 -6.25
C SER A 189 -4.70 -7.69 -5.93
N THR A 190 -3.80 -6.91 -6.51
CA THR A 190 -2.35 -7.00 -6.23
C THR A 190 -1.92 -6.18 -5.01
N GLY A 191 -2.85 -5.52 -4.31
CA GLY A 191 -2.54 -4.64 -3.19
C GLY A 191 -1.90 -3.32 -3.60
N ILE A 192 -2.12 -2.89 -4.85
CA ILE A 192 -1.64 -1.62 -5.37
C ILE A 192 -2.86 -0.76 -5.74
N TYR A 193 -2.92 0.44 -5.15
CA TYR A 193 -4.04 1.33 -5.27
C TYR A 193 -3.61 2.74 -5.66
N VAL A 194 -4.40 3.42 -6.48
CA VAL A 194 -4.28 4.85 -6.75
C VAL A 194 -5.55 5.54 -6.30
N ILE A 195 -5.41 6.62 -5.53
CA ILE A 195 -6.53 7.39 -4.98
C ILE A 195 -6.19 8.88 -4.96
N ARG A 196 -7.19 9.75 -5.10
CA ARG A 196 -7.00 11.18 -4.89
C ARG A 196 -6.64 11.46 -3.44
N ARG A 197 -5.58 12.25 -3.20
CA ARG A 197 -5.07 12.50 -1.85
C ARG A 197 -6.13 13.07 -0.89
N ARG A 198 -6.96 14.01 -1.35
CA ARG A 198 -8.02 14.57 -0.51
C ARG A 198 -9.05 13.52 -0.13
N LEU A 199 -9.52 12.75 -1.11
CA LEU A 199 -10.45 11.66 -0.86
C LEU A 199 -9.89 10.63 0.12
N LEU A 200 -8.61 10.28 0.01
CA LEU A 200 -7.96 9.36 0.97
C LEU A 200 -7.98 9.93 2.39
N ILE A 201 -7.68 11.22 2.55
CA ILE A 201 -7.70 11.88 3.86
C ILE A 201 -9.11 11.79 4.45
N ASP A 202 -10.13 12.20 3.69
CA ASP A 202 -11.52 12.21 4.14
C ASP A 202 -12.00 10.80 4.55
N LEU A 203 -11.70 9.78 3.73
CA LEU A 203 -12.10 8.40 4.02
C LEU A 203 -11.39 7.81 5.25
N VAL A 204 -10.11 8.12 5.43
CA VAL A 204 -9.33 7.63 6.56
C VAL A 204 -9.76 8.31 7.87
N GLU A 205 -10.11 9.58 7.83
CA GLU A 205 -10.67 10.32 8.98
C GLU A 205 -12.04 9.73 9.35
N GLN A 206 -12.93 9.51 8.40
CA GLN A 206 -14.21 8.87 8.63
C GLN A 206 -14.05 7.47 9.25
N CYS A 207 -13.14 6.64 8.72
CA CYS A 207 -12.85 5.32 9.29
C CYS A 207 -12.39 5.39 10.75
N ALA A 208 -11.57 6.39 11.10
CA ALA A 208 -11.10 6.56 12.47
C ALA A 208 -12.24 6.96 13.43
N GLU A 209 -13.16 7.83 13.01
CA GLU A 209 -14.35 8.21 13.78
C GLU A 209 -15.30 7.03 14.00
N GLU A 210 -15.37 6.09 13.03
CA GLU A 210 -16.19 4.90 13.10
C GLU A 210 -15.49 3.68 13.75
N GLU A 211 -14.29 3.88 14.34
CA GLU A 211 -13.44 2.82 14.92
C GLU A 211 -13.09 1.69 13.93
N ARG A 212 -12.99 2.00 12.65
CA ARG A 212 -12.59 1.07 11.58
C ARG A 212 -11.13 1.26 11.25
N HIS A 213 -10.43 0.17 10.94
CA HIS A 213 -8.97 0.21 10.90
C HIS A 213 -8.33 -0.43 9.67
N ASP A 214 -9.08 -1.18 8.86
CA ASP A 214 -8.57 -1.89 7.70
C ASP A 214 -8.85 -1.14 6.39
N PHE A 215 -7.80 -0.91 5.59
CA PHE A 215 -7.93 -0.16 4.34
C PHE A 215 -8.80 -0.89 3.30
N VAL A 216 -8.68 -2.21 3.21
CA VAL A 216 -9.42 -2.98 2.20
C VAL A 216 -10.89 -3.14 2.61
N ASN A 217 -11.13 -3.64 3.82
CA ASN A 217 -12.48 -3.91 4.30
C ASN A 217 -13.29 -2.64 4.57
N ASP A 218 -12.63 -1.63 5.16
CA ASP A 218 -13.31 -0.47 5.70
C ASP A 218 -13.28 0.75 4.78
N ILE A 219 -12.39 0.78 3.78
CA ILE A 219 -12.35 1.86 2.79
C ILE A 219 -12.74 1.33 1.41
N LEU A 220 -12.03 0.34 0.86
CA LEU A 220 -12.28 -0.09 -0.52
C LEU A 220 -13.67 -0.72 -0.69
N ILE A 221 -14.01 -1.71 0.14
CA ILE A 221 -15.28 -2.44 0.01
C ILE A 221 -16.45 -1.51 0.29
N LEU A 222 -16.37 -0.68 1.32
CA LEU A 222 -17.45 0.26 1.64
C LEU A 222 -17.60 1.36 0.60
N SER A 223 -16.49 1.85 0.01
CA SER A 223 -16.58 2.84 -1.06
C SER A 223 -17.27 2.29 -2.31
N LEU A 224 -17.15 0.99 -2.62
CA LEU A 224 -17.86 0.35 -3.72
C LEU A 224 -19.40 0.33 -3.54
N ILE A 225 -19.86 0.35 -2.29
CA ILE A 225 -21.29 0.36 -1.95
C ILE A 225 -21.85 1.79 -2.03
N HIS A 226 -21.03 2.82 -1.82
CA HIS A 226 -21.46 4.20 -1.67
C HIS A 226 -21.04 5.14 -2.84
N ILE A 227 -20.27 4.66 -3.81
CA ILE A 227 -19.84 5.39 -5.02
C ILE A 227 -20.27 4.63 -6.28
#